data_d8ce6a2e0ddd40ff7e7d23c87a96cf54
#
_entry.id   d8ce6a2e0ddd40ff7e7d23c87a96cf54
#
_cell.length_a   1.000
_cell.length_b   1.000
_cell.length_c   1.000
_cell.angle_alpha   90.00
_cell.angle_beta   90.00
_cell.angle_gamma   90.00
#
_symmetry.space_group_name_H-M   'P 1'
#
loop_
_entity.id
_entity.type
_entity.pdbx_description
1 polymer ?
#
loop_
_entity_poly.entity_id
_entity_poly.type
_entity_poly.pdbx_seq_one_letter_code
_entity_poly.pdbx_strand_id
1 'polypeptide(L)'
;HLLWNFRLAICRNVTQRRCDHTAAATNMEASEVDPGMAFRLNCDMTRFVAEASWSIGAGLIHISTDAVFDGRRGNYAETDEVNPLSVYARSKWEAEQAAAAAHPDAAIVRTNIFGWNMQPKQSLAEMFLHHLEKGECCHGFTDVSVTTILVNDLVELLLKMIEAGLSGMYHVGGGECLSKYDFGLRLADTFGLDGTLIEPITVAQMNFKAKRGNHLCMKGDKIEAALGVELPDISGGLRRFRELRANGHAERLKMHSRR
;
A
#
# COMPACT_ATOMS: atom_id res chain seq x y z
N HIS A 1 22.64 -6.68 -12.24
CA HIS A 1 22.18 -5.36 -12.72
C HIS A 1 20.79 -5.06 -12.13
N LEU A 2 20.76 -4.54 -10.89
CA LEU A 2 19.56 -4.07 -10.20
C LEU A 2 19.71 -2.54 -10.03
N LEU A 3 19.59 -1.81 -11.13
CA LEU A 3 19.40 -0.38 -11.09
C LEU A 3 17.90 -0.12 -11.17
N TRP A 4 17.28 0.04 -10.03
CA TRP A 4 15.92 0.54 -9.87
C TRP A 4 15.92 2.02 -10.28
N ASN A 5 15.12 2.34 -11.30
CA ASN A 5 14.89 3.73 -11.67
C ASN A 5 14.08 4.44 -10.58
N PHE A 6 14.77 5.09 -9.65
CA PHE A 6 14.18 6.04 -8.73
C PHE A 6 13.74 7.27 -9.52
N ARG A 7 12.48 7.36 -9.86
CA ARG A 7 11.91 8.67 -10.20
C ARG A 7 11.44 9.31 -8.89
N LEU A 8 12.27 10.18 -8.33
CA LEU A 8 11.80 11.22 -7.43
C LEU A 8 10.77 12.04 -8.23
N ALA A 9 9.49 11.87 -7.91
CA ALA A 9 8.47 12.76 -8.44
C ALA A 9 8.56 14.09 -7.69
N ILE A 10 9.48 14.96 -8.14
CA ILE A 10 9.52 16.36 -7.70
C ILE A 10 8.42 17.08 -8.47
N CYS A 11 7.25 17.23 -7.87
CA CYS A 11 6.23 18.14 -8.39
C CYS A 11 6.75 19.58 -8.29
N ARG A 12 7.19 20.13 -9.43
CA ARG A 12 7.50 21.53 -9.59
C ARG A 12 6.21 22.32 -9.74
N ASN A 13 5.62 22.73 -8.64
CA ASN A 13 4.74 23.90 -8.64
C ASN A 13 5.27 24.93 -7.66
N VAL A 14 5.26 26.19 -8.05
CA VAL A 14 6.14 27.32 -7.74
C VAL A 14 6.20 27.78 -6.28
N THR A 15 5.51 27.14 -5.32
CA THR A 15 5.51 27.59 -3.90
C THR A 15 5.77 26.53 -2.84
N GLN A 16 5.70 25.24 -3.13
CA GLN A 16 6.05 24.19 -2.16
C GLN A 16 6.77 23.04 -2.85
N ARG A 17 8.06 22.85 -2.53
CA ARG A 17 8.80 21.63 -2.90
C ARG A 17 8.28 20.48 -2.05
N ARG A 18 7.99 19.33 -2.66
CA ARG A 18 7.54 18.12 -1.94
C ARG A 18 8.18 16.86 -2.51
N CYS A 19 8.34 15.87 -1.64
CA CYS A 19 8.88 14.56 -1.96
C CYS A 19 7.90 13.49 -1.49
N ASP A 20 7.40 12.66 -2.42
CA ASP A 20 6.60 11.48 -2.11
C ASP A 20 7.52 10.26 -2.15
N HIS A 21 7.82 9.69 -0.99
CA HIS A 21 8.72 8.55 -0.88
C HIS A 21 7.93 7.23 -0.84
N THR A 22 7.87 6.57 -1.99
CA THR A 22 7.14 5.29 -2.19
C THR A 22 8.07 4.10 -2.42
N ALA A 23 9.39 4.33 -2.50
CA ALA A 23 10.35 3.26 -2.76
C ALA A 23 10.47 2.33 -1.55
N ALA A 24 10.31 1.03 -1.78
CA ALA A 24 10.47 0.01 -0.74
C ALA A 24 10.75 -1.38 -1.34
N ALA A 25 11.46 -2.22 -0.60
CA ALA A 25 11.51 -3.65 -0.82
C ALA A 25 10.23 -4.28 -0.26
N THR A 26 9.23 -4.54 -1.10
CA THR A 26 7.88 -4.98 -0.69
C THR A 26 7.66 -6.49 -0.71
N ASN A 27 8.67 -7.27 -1.09
CA ASN A 27 8.57 -8.72 -1.07
C ASN A 27 8.90 -9.26 0.32
N MET A 28 7.88 -9.70 1.06
CA MET A 28 8.03 -10.19 2.44
C MET A 28 8.93 -11.42 2.52
N GLU A 29 8.77 -12.39 1.61
CA GLU A 29 9.56 -13.62 1.59
C GLU A 29 11.04 -13.33 1.27
N ALA A 30 11.32 -12.44 0.32
CA ALA A 30 12.68 -12.02 0.01
C ALA A 30 13.33 -11.24 1.17
N SER A 31 12.54 -10.48 1.93
CA SER A 31 13.03 -9.78 3.12
C SER A 31 13.47 -10.73 4.24
N GLU A 32 12.81 -11.88 4.40
CA GLU A 32 13.24 -12.92 5.34
C GLU A 32 14.55 -13.61 4.89
N VAL A 33 14.81 -13.66 3.58
CA VAL A 33 16.05 -14.25 3.03
C VAL A 33 17.24 -13.28 3.15
N ASP A 34 17.03 -11.99 2.91
CA ASP A 34 18.05 -10.95 3.05
C ASP A 34 17.52 -9.76 3.88
N PRO A 35 17.58 -9.88 5.22
CA PRO A 35 17.19 -8.80 6.13
C PRO A 35 18.00 -7.52 5.91
N GLY A 36 19.31 -7.66 5.65
CA GLY A 36 20.20 -6.52 5.42
C GLY A 36 19.77 -5.68 4.23
N MET A 37 19.38 -6.31 3.12
CA MET A 37 18.84 -5.62 1.96
C MET A 37 17.52 -4.91 2.30
N ALA A 38 16.61 -5.58 3.04
CA ALA A 38 15.33 -4.99 3.42
C ALA A 38 15.51 -3.71 4.25
N PHE A 39 16.40 -3.71 5.25
CA PHE A 39 16.67 -2.53 6.07
C PHE A 39 17.37 -1.41 5.28
N ARG A 40 18.34 -1.73 4.44
CA ARG A 40 18.99 -0.72 3.57
C ARG A 40 17.98 -0.02 2.66
N LEU A 41 17.09 -0.78 2.01
CA LEU A 41 16.13 -0.22 1.06
C LEU A 41 14.93 0.44 1.72
N ASN A 42 14.47 -0.04 2.87
CA ASN A 42 13.29 0.51 3.51
C ASN A 42 13.65 1.57 4.55
N CYS A 43 14.66 1.35 5.41
CA CYS A 43 15.00 2.23 6.52
C CYS A 43 16.05 3.27 6.12
N ASP A 44 17.26 2.83 5.68
CA ASP A 44 18.35 3.78 5.38
C ASP A 44 18.00 4.74 4.25
N MET A 45 17.38 4.25 3.17
CA MET A 45 16.95 5.12 2.09
C MET A 45 15.89 6.13 2.53
N THR A 46 14.94 5.70 3.37
CA THR A 46 13.92 6.61 3.91
C THR A 46 14.58 7.72 4.72
N ARG A 47 15.55 7.37 5.58
CA ARG A 47 16.32 8.36 6.34
C ARG A 47 17.02 9.37 5.43
N PHE A 48 17.75 8.92 4.40
CA PHE A 48 18.44 9.81 3.46
C PHE A 48 17.49 10.73 2.70
N VAL A 49 16.32 10.19 2.25
CA VAL A 49 15.30 11.00 1.58
C VAL A 49 14.72 12.05 2.53
N ALA A 50 14.45 11.67 3.77
CA ALA A 50 13.92 12.57 4.79
C ALA A 50 14.92 13.71 5.12
N GLU A 51 16.21 13.37 5.38
CA GLU A 51 17.28 14.34 5.60
C GLU A 51 17.43 15.32 4.40
N ALA A 52 17.44 14.78 3.18
CA ALA A 52 17.56 15.59 1.97
C ALA A 52 16.34 16.51 1.78
N SER A 53 15.13 16.00 1.98
CA SER A 53 13.90 16.80 1.87
C SER A 53 13.88 17.92 2.89
N TRP A 54 14.23 17.63 4.12
CA TRP A 54 14.32 18.62 5.21
C TRP A 54 15.35 19.70 4.90
N SER A 55 16.55 19.32 4.43
CA SER A 55 17.63 20.27 4.13
C SER A 55 17.31 21.31 3.06
N ILE A 56 16.37 20.99 2.16
CA ILE A 56 15.93 21.90 1.09
C ILE A 56 14.56 22.53 1.37
N GLY A 57 14.00 22.33 2.57
CA GLY A 57 12.67 22.83 2.93
C GLY A 57 11.53 22.21 2.12
N ALA A 58 11.69 20.98 1.63
CA ALA A 58 10.63 20.26 0.92
C ALA A 58 9.79 19.44 1.91
N GLY A 59 8.47 19.46 1.79
CA GLY A 59 7.60 18.55 2.54
C GLY A 59 7.85 17.08 2.15
N LEU A 60 7.61 16.15 3.07
CA LEU A 60 7.79 14.71 2.85
C LEU A 60 6.49 13.95 3.17
N ILE A 61 6.06 13.10 2.24
CA ILE A 61 5.10 12.01 2.52
C ILE A 61 5.86 10.68 2.41
N HIS A 62 5.88 9.91 3.50
CA HIS A 62 6.43 8.56 3.53
C HIS A 62 5.30 7.52 3.54
N ILE A 63 5.28 6.65 2.52
CA ILE A 63 4.29 5.57 2.43
C ILE A 63 4.77 4.37 3.24
N SER A 64 3.99 4.00 4.26
CA SER A 64 4.18 2.82 5.10
C SER A 64 3.09 1.77 4.85
N THR A 65 2.87 0.86 5.78
CA THR A 65 2.04 -0.34 5.61
C THR A 65 1.24 -0.67 6.87
N ASP A 66 0.09 -1.31 6.71
CA ASP A 66 -0.69 -1.96 7.76
C ASP A 66 0.06 -3.12 8.45
N ALA A 67 1.02 -3.74 7.75
CA ALA A 67 1.79 -4.87 8.26
C ALA A 67 2.67 -4.56 9.49
N VAL A 68 2.79 -3.29 9.90
CA VAL A 68 3.44 -2.89 11.17
C VAL A 68 2.68 -3.42 12.40
N PHE A 69 1.41 -3.75 12.25
CA PHE A 69 0.59 -4.37 13.29
C PHE A 69 0.66 -5.90 13.25
N ASP A 70 0.41 -6.53 14.40
CA ASP A 70 0.41 -8.00 14.52
C ASP A 70 -0.86 -8.68 14.01
N GLY A 71 -1.90 -7.92 13.74
CA GLY A 71 -3.16 -8.44 13.21
C GLY A 71 -3.99 -9.27 14.19
N ARG A 72 -3.74 -9.17 15.50
CA ARG A 72 -4.52 -9.93 16.50
C ARG A 72 -5.91 -9.35 16.73
N ARG A 73 -6.06 -8.04 16.61
CA ARG A 73 -7.28 -7.32 16.99
C ARG A 73 -8.05 -6.74 15.80
N GLY A 74 -7.34 -6.14 14.83
CA GLY A 74 -7.96 -5.34 13.77
C GLY A 74 -8.42 -3.95 14.27
N ASN A 75 -8.95 -3.14 13.36
CA ASN A 75 -9.44 -1.79 13.62
C ASN A 75 -8.42 -0.91 14.36
N TYR A 76 -7.15 -0.99 13.94
CA TYR A 76 -6.06 -0.24 14.54
C TYR A 76 -6.19 1.26 14.28
N ALA A 77 -6.02 2.06 15.33
CA ALA A 77 -5.84 3.51 15.26
C ALA A 77 -4.34 3.87 15.16
N GLU A 78 -4.02 5.10 14.78
CA GLU A 78 -2.63 5.56 14.64
C GLU A 78 -1.85 5.54 15.97
N THR A 79 -2.56 5.60 17.09
CA THR A 79 -2.00 5.58 18.45
C THR A 79 -1.82 4.18 19.01
N ASP A 80 -2.29 3.15 18.31
CA ASP A 80 -2.17 1.77 18.76
C ASP A 80 -0.72 1.28 18.67
N GLU A 81 -0.34 0.40 19.59
CA GLU A 81 0.98 -0.20 19.64
C GLU A 81 1.25 -1.04 18.39
N VAL A 82 2.39 -0.82 17.76
CA VAL A 82 2.87 -1.61 16.63
C VAL A 82 3.62 -2.85 17.12
N ASN A 83 3.44 -3.98 16.41
CA ASN A 83 4.12 -5.24 16.70
C ASN A 83 4.41 -5.99 15.40
N PRO A 84 5.43 -5.58 14.63
CA PRO A 84 5.74 -6.13 13.32
C PRO A 84 6.21 -7.57 13.42
N LEU A 85 5.56 -8.49 12.68
CA LEU A 85 5.82 -9.93 12.76
C LEU A 85 6.89 -10.44 11.79
N SER A 86 7.23 -9.67 10.75
CA SER A 86 8.19 -10.04 9.71
C SER A 86 9.33 -9.03 9.58
N VAL A 87 10.41 -9.43 8.91
CA VAL A 87 11.53 -8.53 8.59
C VAL A 87 11.07 -7.33 7.77
N TYR A 88 10.22 -7.56 6.75
CA TYR A 88 9.62 -6.48 5.97
C TYR A 88 8.86 -5.49 6.87
N ALA A 89 7.95 -5.98 7.69
CA ALA A 89 7.14 -5.13 8.56
C ALA A 89 8.00 -4.32 9.54
N ARG A 90 9.03 -4.95 10.13
CA ARG A 90 9.98 -4.28 11.03
C ARG A 90 10.78 -3.21 10.29
N SER A 91 11.30 -3.50 9.11
CA SER A 91 12.05 -2.52 8.31
C SER A 91 11.20 -1.32 7.92
N LYS A 92 9.89 -1.51 7.67
CA LYS A 92 8.95 -0.42 7.40
C LYS A 92 8.63 0.41 8.65
N TRP A 93 8.47 -0.25 9.80
CA TRP A 93 8.28 0.46 11.06
C TRP A 93 9.51 1.29 11.45
N GLU A 94 10.72 0.74 11.33
CA GLU A 94 11.96 1.50 11.57
C GLU A 94 12.13 2.66 10.57
N ALA A 95 11.65 2.50 9.33
CA ALA A 95 11.60 3.58 8.35
C ALA A 95 10.66 4.73 8.78
N GLU A 96 9.50 4.43 9.39
CA GLU A 96 8.63 5.45 9.98
C GLU A 96 9.36 6.29 11.04
N GLN A 97 10.08 5.60 11.94
CA GLN A 97 10.86 6.26 13.00
C GLN A 97 11.99 7.12 12.40
N ALA A 98 12.70 6.59 11.40
CA ALA A 98 13.77 7.31 10.72
C ALA A 98 13.25 8.54 9.97
N ALA A 99 12.09 8.44 9.30
CA ALA A 99 11.46 9.57 8.63
C ALA A 99 11.06 10.66 9.62
N ALA A 100 10.38 10.30 10.71
CA ALA A 100 9.94 11.26 11.73
C ALA A 100 11.12 11.96 12.44
N ALA A 101 12.20 11.24 12.70
CA ALA A 101 13.40 11.79 13.33
C ALA A 101 14.16 12.75 12.42
N ALA A 102 14.26 12.42 11.12
CA ALA A 102 15.01 13.20 10.14
C ALA A 102 14.22 14.37 9.54
N HIS A 103 12.88 14.29 9.56
CA HIS A 103 11.97 15.31 9.01
C HIS A 103 10.75 15.48 9.94
N PRO A 104 10.80 16.38 10.95
CA PRO A 104 9.74 16.52 11.95
C PRO A 104 8.34 16.80 11.38
N ASP A 105 8.26 17.47 10.23
CA ASP A 105 7.00 17.78 9.54
C ASP A 105 6.61 16.72 8.48
N ALA A 106 7.24 15.54 8.49
CA ALA A 106 6.86 14.48 7.56
C ALA A 106 5.44 13.97 7.83
N ALA A 107 4.67 13.73 6.77
CA ALA A 107 3.47 12.91 6.84
C ALA A 107 3.85 11.44 6.61
N ILE A 108 3.46 10.58 7.52
CA ILE A 108 3.68 9.13 7.44
C ILE A 108 2.32 8.47 7.21
N VAL A 109 2.18 7.75 6.10
CA VAL A 109 0.90 7.18 5.66
C VAL A 109 0.99 5.66 5.68
N ARG A 110 0.30 5.02 6.64
CA ARG A 110 0.09 3.58 6.63
C ARG A 110 -1.08 3.25 5.72
N THR A 111 -0.87 2.32 4.80
CA THR A 111 -1.88 1.98 3.78
C THR A 111 -1.78 0.51 3.37
N ASN A 112 -2.83 0.01 2.73
CA ASN A 112 -2.85 -1.25 1.99
C ASN A 112 -3.49 -0.96 0.63
N ILE A 113 -2.79 -1.26 -0.46
CA ILE A 113 -3.18 -0.80 -1.79
C ILE A 113 -3.42 -1.94 -2.78
N PHE A 114 -4.38 -1.73 -3.68
CA PHE A 114 -4.50 -2.46 -4.92
C PHE A 114 -4.50 -1.51 -6.13
N GLY A 115 -4.26 -2.04 -7.32
CA GLY A 115 -4.25 -1.21 -8.54
C GLY A 115 -3.48 -1.88 -9.66
N TRP A 116 -3.43 -1.21 -10.82
CA TRP A 116 -2.61 -1.64 -11.95
C TRP A 116 -1.15 -1.38 -11.69
N ASN A 117 -0.31 -2.40 -11.90
CA ASN A 117 1.12 -2.32 -11.61
C ASN A 117 1.93 -2.10 -12.89
N MET A 118 2.96 -1.24 -12.80
CA MET A 118 3.93 -1.03 -13.87
C MET A 118 4.96 -2.17 -13.95
N GLN A 119 5.18 -2.87 -12.85
CA GLN A 119 6.19 -3.92 -12.72
C GLN A 119 5.61 -5.30 -13.04
N PRO A 120 6.45 -6.32 -13.26
CA PRO A 120 6.00 -7.70 -13.46
C PRO A 120 5.26 -8.31 -12.26
N LYS A 121 5.44 -7.73 -11.06
CA LYS A 121 4.75 -8.17 -9.85
C LYS A 121 3.28 -7.76 -9.91
N GLN A 122 2.39 -8.72 -9.74
CA GLN A 122 0.95 -8.48 -9.69
C GLN A 122 0.53 -7.95 -8.32
N SER A 123 -0.39 -6.99 -8.31
CA SER A 123 -1.17 -6.62 -7.12
C SER A 123 -2.17 -7.74 -6.78
N LEU A 124 -2.79 -7.68 -5.59
CA LEU A 124 -3.83 -8.65 -5.22
C LEU A 124 -4.98 -8.69 -6.25
N ALA A 125 -5.42 -7.52 -6.72
CA ALA A 125 -6.49 -7.43 -7.72
C ALA A 125 -6.07 -8.03 -9.07
N GLU A 126 -4.84 -7.74 -9.54
CA GLU A 126 -4.32 -8.30 -10.80
C GLU A 126 -4.13 -9.82 -10.71
N MET A 127 -3.75 -10.34 -9.55
CA MET A 127 -3.60 -11.78 -9.33
C MET A 127 -4.94 -12.51 -9.49
N PHE A 128 -5.99 -12.04 -8.79
CA PHE A 128 -7.33 -12.62 -8.95
C PHE A 128 -7.81 -12.51 -10.40
N LEU A 129 -7.72 -11.31 -10.98
CA LEU A 129 -8.18 -11.07 -12.35
C LEU A 129 -7.50 -12.01 -13.36
N HIS A 130 -6.18 -12.19 -13.23
CA HIS A 130 -5.39 -13.04 -14.12
C HIS A 130 -5.86 -14.52 -14.11
N HIS A 131 -6.10 -15.09 -12.91
CA HIS A 131 -6.57 -16.47 -12.79
C HIS A 131 -8.01 -16.62 -13.27
N LEU A 132 -8.91 -15.75 -12.82
CA LEU A 132 -10.31 -15.82 -13.16
C LEU A 132 -10.56 -15.65 -14.68
N GLU A 133 -9.86 -14.76 -15.36
CA GLU A 133 -9.97 -14.59 -16.83
C GLU A 133 -9.51 -15.81 -17.62
N LYS A 134 -8.65 -16.63 -17.04
CA LYS A 134 -8.21 -17.90 -17.65
C LYS A 134 -9.09 -19.08 -17.27
N GLY A 135 -10.08 -18.90 -16.39
CA GLY A 135 -10.85 -20.00 -15.82
C GLY A 135 -10.03 -20.89 -14.89
N GLU A 136 -8.96 -20.36 -14.30
CA GLU A 136 -8.08 -21.06 -13.36
C GLU A 136 -8.52 -20.81 -11.90
N CYS A 137 -8.49 -21.85 -11.06
CA CYS A 137 -8.70 -21.69 -9.63
C CYS A 137 -7.61 -20.83 -8.99
N CYS A 138 -7.98 -20.06 -7.97
CA CYS A 138 -7.05 -19.29 -7.17
C CYS A 138 -7.50 -19.26 -5.71
N HIS A 139 -6.57 -18.89 -4.81
CA HIS A 139 -6.85 -18.92 -3.37
C HIS A 139 -7.18 -17.53 -2.84
N GLY A 140 -8.24 -17.44 -2.00
CA GLY A 140 -8.59 -16.27 -1.23
C GLY A 140 -8.50 -16.55 0.28
N PHE A 141 -7.72 -15.72 1.01
CA PHE A 141 -7.60 -15.89 2.47
C PHE A 141 -8.85 -15.39 3.18
N THR A 142 -9.52 -16.26 3.93
CA THR A 142 -10.69 -15.93 4.74
C THR A 142 -10.33 -15.32 6.09
N ASP A 143 -9.13 -15.60 6.57
CA ASP A 143 -8.58 -15.15 7.86
C ASP A 143 -7.64 -13.96 7.78
N VAL A 144 -7.45 -13.35 6.60
CA VAL A 144 -6.67 -12.13 6.42
C VAL A 144 -7.56 -10.98 5.98
N SER A 145 -7.82 -10.05 6.89
CA SER A 145 -8.65 -8.87 6.65
C SER A 145 -7.82 -7.59 6.59
N VAL A 146 -8.14 -6.72 5.64
CA VAL A 146 -7.43 -5.47 5.36
C VAL A 146 -8.42 -4.35 4.96
N THR A 147 -7.99 -3.09 5.14
CA THR A 147 -8.66 -1.91 4.59
C THR A 147 -7.92 -1.45 3.34
N THR A 148 -8.09 -2.20 2.23
CA THR A 148 -7.36 -1.89 0.99
C THR A 148 -8.00 -0.75 0.20
N ILE A 149 -7.20 0.08 -0.47
CA ILE A 149 -7.64 1.22 -1.27
C ILE A 149 -7.07 1.14 -2.69
N LEU A 150 -7.81 1.62 -3.69
CA LEU A 150 -7.26 1.77 -5.04
C LEU A 150 -6.15 2.82 -5.04
N VAL A 151 -5.01 2.51 -5.64
CA VAL A 151 -3.84 3.41 -5.67
C VAL A 151 -4.16 4.79 -6.24
N ASN A 152 -5.08 4.89 -7.20
CA ASN A 152 -5.52 6.17 -7.78
C ASN A 152 -6.29 7.02 -6.77
N ASP A 153 -7.14 6.40 -5.93
CA ASP A 153 -7.88 7.09 -4.88
C ASP A 153 -6.93 7.51 -3.75
N LEU A 154 -5.96 6.66 -3.40
CA LEU A 154 -4.89 7.02 -2.47
C LEU A 154 -4.15 8.28 -2.95
N VAL A 155 -3.73 8.34 -4.23
CA VAL A 155 -3.03 9.51 -4.78
C VAL A 155 -3.87 10.79 -4.64
N GLU A 156 -5.17 10.74 -4.87
CA GLU A 156 -6.06 11.89 -4.70
C GLU A 156 -6.11 12.35 -3.23
N LEU A 157 -6.15 11.41 -2.27
CA LEU A 157 -6.09 11.74 -0.85
C LEU A 157 -4.72 12.31 -0.45
N LEU A 158 -3.61 11.76 -0.97
CA LEU A 158 -2.27 12.31 -0.73
C LEU A 158 -2.14 13.75 -1.25
N LEU A 159 -2.72 14.07 -2.42
CA LEU A 159 -2.75 15.44 -2.93
C LEU A 159 -3.55 16.38 -2.01
N LYS A 160 -4.70 15.95 -1.51
CA LYS A 160 -5.47 16.72 -0.50
C LYS A 160 -4.70 16.90 0.81
N MET A 161 -3.98 15.86 1.28
CA MET A 161 -3.11 15.98 2.47
C MET A 161 -2.03 17.03 2.25
N ILE A 162 -1.47 17.08 1.04
CA ILE A 162 -0.49 18.07 0.63
C ILE A 162 -1.08 19.48 0.68
N GLU A 163 -2.24 19.68 0.08
CA GLU A 163 -2.93 20.98 0.03
C GLU A 163 -3.29 21.47 1.44
N ALA A 164 -3.71 20.56 2.31
CA ALA A 164 -4.04 20.84 3.71
C ALA A 164 -2.80 20.99 4.62
N GLY A 165 -1.58 20.75 4.13
CA GLY A 165 -0.36 20.86 4.92
C GLY A 165 -0.26 19.85 6.06
N LEU A 166 -0.85 18.65 5.90
CA LEU A 166 -0.89 17.65 6.97
C LEU A 166 0.51 17.07 7.24
N SER A 167 0.80 16.81 8.51
CA SER A 167 2.02 16.17 9.01
C SER A 167 1.69 15.15 10.12
N GLY A 168 2.64 14.27 10.44
CA GLY A 168 2.45 13.20 11.42
C GLY A 168 1.88 11.91 10.82
N MET A 169 1.40 11.00 11.68
CA MET A 169 0.94 9.66 11.30
C MET A 169 -0.53 9.67 10.88
N TYR A 170 -0.84 9.04 9.74
CA TYR A 170 -2.19 8.81 9.23
C TYR A 170 -2.38 7.41 8.72
N HIS A 171 -3.56 6.84 8.95
CA HIS A 171 -4.03 5.64 8.26
C HIS A 171 -4.87 6.06 7.06
N VAL A 172 -4.48 5.63 5.87
CA VAL A 172 -5.20 5.94 4.61
C VAL A 172 -5.46 4.63 3.88
N GLY A 173 -6.61 4.05 4.16
CA GLY A 173 -7.11 2.82 3.53
C GLY A 173 -8.45 3.03 2.87
N GLY A 174 -9.13 1.95 2.50
CA GLY A 174 -10.55 2.00 2.11
C GLY A 174 -11.47 2.13 3.33
N GLY A 175 -12.70 2.57 3.11
CA GLY A 175 -13.73 2.72 4.15
C GLY A 175 -14.25 1.40 4.72
N GLU A 176 -13.86 0.25 4.16
CA GLU A 176 -14.33 -1.08 4.55
C GLU A 176 -13.19 -2.02 4.91
N CYS A 177 -13.44 -2.85 5.94
CA CYS A 177 -12.58 -3.97 6.32
C CYS A 177 -13.08 -5.26 5.67
N LEU A 178 -12.32 -5.87 4.79
CA LEU A 178 -12.68 -7.10 4.09
C LEU A 178 -11.61 -8.17 4.21
N SER A 179 -12.04 -9.46 4.20
CA SER A 179 -11.09 -10.54 3.96
C SER A 179 -10.58 -10.49 2.51
N LYS A 180 -9.39 -11.05 2.26
CA LYS A 180 -8.87 -11.15 0.89
C LYS A 180 -9.76 -12.06 0.02
N TYR A 181 -10.46 -13.02 0.62
CA TYR A 181 -11.45 -13.85 -0.06
C TYR A 181 -12.64 -13.01 -0.53
N ASP A 182 -13.26 -12.23 0.38
CA ASP A 182 -14.41 -11.38 0.04
C ASP A 182 -14.03 -10.29 -0.97
N PHE A 183 -12.80 -9.73 -0.88
CA PHE A 183 -12.28 -8.83 -1.90
C PHE A 183 -12.23 -9.50 -3.28
N GLY A 184 -11.76 -10.75 -3.36
CA GLY A 184 -11.73 -11.52 -4.60
C GLY A 184 -13.13 -11.75 -5.17
N LEU A 185 -14.11 -12.11 -4.32
CA LEU A 185 -15.51 -12.31 -4.75
C LEU A 185 -16.12 -11.01 -5.30
N ARG A 186 -15.91 -9.86 -4.64
CA ARG A 186 -16.38 -8.55 -5.14
C ARG A 186 -15.71 -8.15 -6.44
N LEU A 187 -14.42 -8.48 -6.61
CA LEU A 187 -13.71 -8.26 -7.86
C LEU A 187 -14.31 -9.14 -8.98
N ALA A 188 -14.56 -10.43 -8.72
CA ALA A 188 -15.18 -11.34 -9.68
C ALA A 188 -16.54 -10.79 -10.14
N ASP A 189 -17.41 -10.41 -9.20
CA ASP A 189 -18.72 -9.79 -9.50
C ASP A 189 -18.55 -8.51 -10.34
N THR A 190 -17.66 -7.61 -9.95
CA THR A 190 -17.39 -6.35 -10.67
C THR A 190 -16.98 -6.57 -12.14
N PHE A 191 -16.21 -7.64 -12.41
CA PHE A 191 -15.73 -7.95 -13.76
C PHE A 191 -16.63 -8.95 -14.51
N GLY A 192 -17.69 -9.48 -13.89
CA GLY A 192 -18.58 -10.50 -14.47
C GLY A 192 -17.87 -11.84 -14.65
N LEU A 193 -16.98 -12.20 -13.72
CA LEU A 193 -16.20 -13.45 -13.74
C LEU A 193 -16.74 -14.46 -12.73
N ASP A 194 -16.39 -15.72 -12.90
CA ASP A 194 -16.82 -16.80 -12.04
C ASP A 194 -16.09 -16.80 -10.68
N GLY A 195 -16.76 -16.28 -9.65
CA GLY A 195 -16.25 -16.25 -8.28
C GLY A 195 -16.12 -17.63 -7.62
N THR A 196 -16.76 -18.67 -8.17
CA THR A 196 -16.63 -20.05 -7.63
C THR A 196 -15.23 -20.65 -7.82
N LEU A 197 -14.43 -20.05 -8.69
CA LEU A 197 -13.01 -20.39 -8.90
C LEU A 197 -12.10 -19.86 -7.78
N ILE A 198 -12.61 -19.02 -6.87
CA ILE A 198 -11.84 -18.54 -5.72
C ILE A 198 -12.05 -19.51 -4.55
N GLU A 199 -11.03 -20.30 -4.26
CA GLU A 199 -11.08 -21.26 -3.16
C GLU A 199 -10.77 -20.57 -1.82
N PRO A 200 -11.68 -20.70 -0.80
CA PRO A 200 -11.42 -20.15 0.52
C PRO A 200 -10.35 -20.97 1.24
N ILE A 201 -9.29 -20.28 1.66
CA ILE A 201 -8.20 -20.88 2.45
C ILE A 201 -7.83 -19.99 3.65
N THR A 202 -7.06 -20.55 4.58
CA THR A 202 -6.43 -19.81 5.68
C THR A 202 -4.92 -19.67 5.46
N VAL A 203 -4.30 -18.69 6.14
CA VAL A 203 -2.84 -18.52 6.09
C VAL A 203 -2.09 -19.75 6.54
N ALA A 204 -2.64 -20.50 7.51
CA ALA A 204 -2.04 -21.70 8.03
C ALA A 204 -1.90 -22.84 6.99
N GLN A 205 -2.71 -22.82 5.93
CA GLN A 205 -2.63 -23.79 4.83
C GLN A 205 -1.49 -23.48 3.83
N MET A 206 -0.84 -22.32 4.00
CA MET A 206 0.28 -21.90 3.15
C MET A 206 1.60 -22.00 3.92
N ASN A 207 2.65 -22.40 3.24
CA ASN A 207 4.00 -22.50 3.82
C ASN A 207 4.80 -21.21 3.60
N PHE A 208 4.38 -20.11 4.26
CA PHE A 208 5.10 -18.84 4.22
C PHE A 208 6.25 -18.83 5.24
N LYS A 209 7.42 -18.30 4.84
CA LYS A 209 8.52 -18.01 5.77
C LYS A 209 8.23 -16.75 6.59
N ALA A 210 7.75 -15.70 5.92
CA ALA A 210 7.37 -14.45 6.56
C ALA A 210 6.06 -14.59 7.33
N LYS A 211 6.07 -14.34 8.63
CA LYS A 211 4.85 -14.28 9.45
C LYS A 211 3.98 -13.10 9.02
N ARG A 212 2.68 -13.28 9.04
CA ARG A 212 1.67 -12.29 8.63
C ARG A 212 0.62 -12.12 9.71
N GLY A 213 0.18 -10.87 9.90
CA GLY A 213 -1.00 -10.59 10.71
C GLY A 213 -2.28 -10.98 9.97
N ASN A 214 -3.30 -11.39 10.71
CA ASN A 214 -4.58 -11.82 10.16
C ASN A 214 -5.56 -10.64 10.02
N HIS A 215 -5.75 -9.84 11.07
CA HIS A 215 -6.72 -8.74 11.09
C HIS A 215 -5.99 -7.38 11.06
N LEU A 216 -5.63 -6.93 9.87
CA LEU A 216 -4.82 -5.72 9.65
C LEU A 216 -5.65 -4.47 9.32
N CYS A 217 -6.97 -4.53 9.51
CA CYS A 217 -7.84 -3.38 9.26
C CYS A 217 -7.46 -2.20 10.14
N MET A 218 -7.40 -1.03 9.52
CA MET A 218 -7.05 0.24 10.16
C MET A 218 -8.25 1.18 10.16
N LYS A 219 -8.36 2.04 11.18
CA LYS A 219 -9.35 3.12 11.23
C LYS A 219 -8.89 4.29 10.37
N GLY A 220 -9.84 4.90 9.65
CA GLY A 220 -9.62 6.08 8.83
C GLY A 220 -10.13 7.38 9.45
N ASP A 221 -10.71 7.34 10.66
CA ASP A 221 -11.41 8.47 11.28
C ASP A 221 -10.56 9.75 11.33
N LYS A 222 -9.25 9.62 11.56
CA LYS A 222 -8.33 10.75 11.65
C LYS A 222 -8.16 11.47 10.31
N ILE A 223 -7.97 10.74 9.22
CA ILE A 223 -7.78 11.36 7.89
C ILE A 223 -9.11 11.91 7.37
N GLU A 224 -10.24 11.22 7.60
CA GLU A 224 -11.57 11.71 7.24
C GLU A 224 -11.87 13.04 7.94
N ALA A 225 -11.63 13.12 9.24
CA ALA A 225 -11.81 14.37 10.00
C ALA A 225 -10.87 15.49 9.53
N ALA A 226 -9.59 15.16 9.21
CA ALA A 226 -8.60 16.15 8.81
C ALA A 226 -8.87 16.75 7.42
N LEU A 227 -9.45 15.96 6.51
CA LEU A 227 -9.74 16.37 5.13
C LEU A 227 -11.21 16.73 4.89
N GLY A 228 -12.12 16.42 5.83
CA GLY A 228 -13.56 16.59 5.65
C GLY A 228 -14.13 15.72 4.51
N VAL A 229 -13.62 14.48 4.36
CA VAL A 229 -14.03 13.54 3.30
C VAL A 229 -14.38 12.19 3.91
N GLU A 230 -15.17 11.40 3.19
CA GLU A 230 -15.34 9.97 3.46
C GLU A 230 -14.30 9.18 2.66
N LEU A 231 -13.77 8.10 3.26
CA LEU A 231 -12.87 7.20 2.54
C LEU A 231 -13.64 6.39 1.49
N PRO A 232 -13.04 6.15 0.31
CA PRO A 232 -13.71 5.43 -0.77
C PRO A 232 -14.02 3.97 -0.37
N ASP A 233 -15.22 3.49 -0.74
CA ASP A 233 -15.61 2.12 -0.57
C ASP A 233 -14.91 1.19 -1.59
N ILE A 234 -14.86 -0.10 -1.28
CA ILE A 234 -14.23 -1.10 -2.15
C ILE A 234 -14.95 -1.22 -3.48
N SER A 235 -16.29 -1.13 -3.49
CA SER A 235 -17.08 -1.30 -4.71
C SER A 235 -16.82 -0.16 -5.69
N GLY A 236 -16.70 1.07 -5.21
CA GLY A 236 -16.29 2.24 -6.00
C GLY A 236 -14.88 2.09 -6.57
N GLY A 237 -13.93 1.68 -5.71
CA GLY A 237 -12.56 1.43 -6.13
C GLY A 237 -12.44 0.34 -7.19
N LEU A 238 -13.19 -0.77 -7.07
CA LEU A 238 -13.20 -1.86 -8.06
C LEU A 238 -13.86 -1.44 -9.39
N ARG A 239 -14.95 -0.67 -9.34
CA ARG A 239 -15.55 -0.09 -10.56
C ARG A 239 -14.55 0.80 -11.29
N ARG A 240 -13.88 1.71 -10.58
CA ARG A 240 -12.84 2.57 -11.13
C ARG A 240 -11.64 1.77 -11.66
N PHE A 241 -11.21 0.71 -10.97
CA PHE A 241 -10.17 -0.20 -11.43
C PHE A 241 -10.51 -0.84 -12.78
N ARG A 242 -11.77 -1.29 -12.96
CA ARG A 242 -12.28 -1.80 -14.25
C ARG A 242 -12.31 -0.72 -15.34
N GLU A 243 -12.79 0.48 -15.03
CA GLU A 243 -12.83 1.61 -15.96
C GLU A 243 -11.43 2.03 -16.44
N LEU A 244 -10.46 2.08 -15.54
CA LEU A 244 -9.06 2.37 -15.87
C LEU A 244 -8.51 1.37 -16.88
N ARG A 245 -8.87 0.08 -16.77
CA ARG A 245 -8.51 -0.92 -17.78
C ARG A 245 -9.19 -0.65 -19.11
N ALA A 246 -10.49 -0.44 -19.12
CA ALA A 246 -11.26 -0.16 -20.35
C ALA A 246 -10.72 1.06 -21.10
N ASN A 247 -10.18 2.04 -20.38
CA ASN A 247 -9.57 3.24 -20.94
C ASN A 247 -8.08 3.07 -21.32
N GLY A 248 -7.52 1.85 -21.32
CA GLY A 248 -6.14 1.55 -21.70
C GLY A 248 -5.09 2.06 -20.70
N HIS A 249 -5.46 2.34 -19.45
CA HIS A 249 -4.51 2.84 -18.44
C HIS A 249 -3.46 1.77 -18.08
N ALA A 250 -3.88 0.52 -17.93
CA ALA A 250 -2.98 -0.59 -17.59
C ALA A 250 -1.89 -0.80 -18.64
N GLU A 251 -2.25 -0.69 -19.93
CA GLU A 251 -1.34 -0.82 -21.06
C GLU A 251 -0.35 0.36 -21.10
N ARG A 252 -0.85 1.59 -20.91
CA ARG A 252 0.01 2.78 -20.85
C ARG A 252 1.05 2.69 -19.73
N LEU A 253 0.67 2.20 -18.54
CA LEU A 253 1.61 2.00 -17.44
C LEU A 253 2.73 1.02 -17.83
N LYS A 254 2.41 -0.11 -18.45
CA LYS A 254 3.39 -1.12 -18.90
C LYS A 254 4.32 -0.60 -20.00
N MET A 255 3.84 0.27 -20.88
CA MET A 255 4.68 0.89 -21.92
C MET A 255 5.71 1.86 -21.34
N HIS A 256 5.40 2.57 -20.25
CA HIS A 256 6.33 3.47 -19.57
C HIS A 256 7.42 2.74 -18.76
N SER A 257 7.17 1.49 -18.35
CA SER A 257 8.15 0.68 -17.61
C SER A 257 9.25 0.08 -18.50
N ARG A 258 9.05 0.05 -19.82
CA ARG A 258 10.00 -0.50 -20.80
C ARG A 258 10.98 0.53 -21.37
N ARG A 259 10.83 1.80 -20.99
CA ARG A 259 11.75 2.92 -21.31
C ARG A 259 12.63 3.25 -20.12
#